data_bbc33ba6bd5ab9fdcfa76e049b8b49c9
#
_entry.id   bbc33ba6bd5ab9fdcfa76e049b8b49c9
#
_cell.length_a   1.000
_cell.length_b   1.000
_cell.length_c   1.000
_cell.angle_alpha   90.00
_cell.angle_beta   90.00
_cell.angle_gamma   90.00
#
_symmetry.space_group_name_H-M   'P 1'
#
loop_
_entity.id
_entity.type
_entity.pdbx_description
1 polymer ?
#
loop_
_entity_poly.entity_id
_entity_poly.type
_entity_poly.pdbx_seq_one_letter_code
_entity_poly.pdbx_strand_id
1 'polypeptide(L)'
;GFVGFYAKILNFLLFHPLKVMISALVILIAVNYTYTKVGEGVEFFPDVEPDLAKIVVFARGNLSVEEKKDYVSRVENIILKLQSERQEFKNIYSLSGNVSEQSEASEDFIGSISLEYTDWDKRRKSKVILAEILEATKNINGIKVESREQQGGPGEGKPINIKLTSENKKLLITEGIKLKKFMDNYPKLMNVEDNLPAPGIEWEINVDRKQASKFGANITSIGNVIKLATNGLKLGEYRPDDSNESIPLYLR
;
A
#
# COMPACT_ATOMS: atom_id res chain seq x y z
N GLY A 1 17.52 15.33 61.95
CA GLY A 1 16.58 14.51 61.16
C GLY A 1 16.16 15.17 59.83
N PHE A 2 15.49 14.46 58.98
CA PHE A 2 15.05 14.88 57.64
C PHE A 2 14.28 16.22 57.67
N VAL A 3 13.40 16.42 58.66
CA VAL A 3 12.62 17.67 58.84
C VAL A 3 13.53 18.88 59.06
N GLY A 4 14.63 18.75 59.81
CA GLY A 4 15.54 19.87 60.06
C GLY A 4 16.35 20.25 58.80
N PHE A 5 16.68 19.28 57.94
CA PHE A 5 17.34 19.52 56.67
C PHE A 5 16.39 20.23 55.68
N TYR A 6 15.15 19.77 55.58
CA TYR A 6 14.12 20.40 54.79
C TYR A 6 13.86 21.85 55.22
N ALA A 7 13.71 22.11 56.53
CA ALA A 7 13.46 23.43 57.04
C ALA A 7 14.62 24.43 56.74
N LYS A 8 15.89 23.95 56.74
CA LYS A 8 17.04 24.78 56.36
C LYS A 8 17.01 25.17 54.90
N ILE A 9 16.70 24.21 54.03
CA ILE A 9 16.57 24.46 52.58
C ILE A 9 15.42 25.45 52.34
N LEU A 10 14.26 25.22 52.92
CA LEU A 10 13.10 26.07 52.78
C LEU A 10 13.37 27.51 53.20
N ASN A 11 14.00 27.70 54.40
CA ASN A 11 14.39 29.02 54.84
C ASN A 11 15.38 29.70 53.90
N PHE A 12 16.40 28.99 53.42
CA PHE A 12 17.34 29.53 52.44
C PHE A 12 16.67 30.02 51.18
N LEU A 13 15.72 29.23 50.65
CA LEU A 13 14.98 29.57 49.43
C LEU A 13 14.07 30.80 49.65
N LEU A 14 13.38 30.88 50.77
CA LEU A 14 12.50 31.99 51.12
C LEU A 14 13.28 33.33 51.29
N PHE A 15 14.48 33.29 51.84
CA PHE A 15 15.31 34.49 52.01
C PHE A 15 16.07 34.93 50.75
N HIS A 16 16.07 34.07 49.69
CA HIS A 16 16.77 34.40 48.44
C HIS A 16 15.90 34.19 47.19
N PRO A 17 14.74 34.85 47.09
CA PRO A 17 13.80 34.60 46.01
C PRO A 17 14.39 34.86 44.60
N LEU A 18 15.25 35.88 44.48
CA LEU A 18 15.89 36.20 43.21
C LEU A 18 16.84 35.10 42.72
N LYS A 19 17.58 34.46 43.63
CA LYS A 19 18.48 33.35 43.31
C LYS A 19 17.67 32.12 42.86
N VAL A 20 16.53 31.88 43.51
CA VAL A 20 15.61 30.79 43.12
C VAL A 20 15.06 31.01 41.72
N MET A 21 14.61 32.23 41.42
CA MET A 21 14.13 32.55 40.08
C MET A 21 15.21 32.40 39.01
N ILE A 22 16.41 32.89 39.27
CA ILE A 22 17.53 32.76 38.32
C ILE A 22 17.91 31.28 38.13
N SER A 23 17.98 30.50 39.24
CA SER A 23 18.29 29.07 39.13
C SER A 23 17.21 28.29 38.33
N ALA A 24 15.94 28.62 38.56
CA ALA A 24 14.84 28.00 37.78
C ALA A 24 14.95 28.36 36.29
N LEU A 25 15.27 29.62 35.99
CA LEU A 25 15.46 30.05 34.59
C LEU A 25 16.66 29.34 33.94
N VAL A 26 17.78 29.22 34.66
CA VAL A 26 18.97 28.50 34.18
C VAL A 26 18.65 27.04 33.92
N ILE A 27 17.93 26.38 34.83
CA ILE A 27 17.50 24.98 34.65
C ILE A 27 16.60 24.85 33.43
N LEU A 28 15.63 25.76 33.27
CA LEU A 28 14.74 25.75 32.10
C LEU A 28 15.49 25.89 30.77
N ILE A 29 16.47 26.82 30.74
CA ILE A 29 17.31 27.00 29.56
C ILE A 29 18.18 25.76 29.29
N ALA A 30 18.78 25.21 30.35
CA ALA A 30 19.62 24.02 30.27
C ALA A 30 18.85 22.80 29.76
N VAL A 31 17.64 22.56 30.29
CA VAL A 31 16.75 21.47 29.83
C VAL A 31 16.37 21.67 28.39
N ASN A 32 15.96 22.89 27.99
CA ASN A 32 15.59 23.19 26.61
C ASN A 32 16.77 23.01 25.64
N TYR A 33 17.95 23.49 26.03
CA TYR A 33 19.19 23.31 25.26
C TYR A 33 19.55 21.83 25.11
N THR A 34 19.46 21.06 26.17
CA THR A 34 19.75 19.62 26.16
C THR A 34 18.75 18.90 25.27
N TYR A 35 17.45 19.24 25.39
CA TYR A 35 16.41 18.66 24.58
C TYR A 35 16.60 18.94 23.06
N THR A 36 16.99 20.16 22.70
CA THR A 36 17.25 20.49 21.27
C THR A 36 18.47 19.77 20.69
N LYS A 37 19.42 19.32 21.53
CA LYS A 37 20.64 18.63 21.08
C LYS A 37 20.52 17.11 21.09
N VAL A 38 19.80 16.55 22.05
CA VAL A 38 19.72 15.11 22.32
C VAL A 38 18.31 14.56 22.08
N GLY A 39 17.30 15.44 22.06
CA GLY A 39 15.92 15.04 21.84
C GLY A 39 15.69 14.59 20.39
N GLU A 40 14.97 13.49 20.22
CA GLU A 40 14.58 12.93 18.92
C GLU A 40 13.40 13.67 18.27
N GLY A 41 12.95 14.76 18.87
CA GLY A 41 11.80 15.55 18.42
C GLY A 41 10.51 15.18 19.16
N VAL A 42 9.40 15.76 18.69
CA VAL A 42 8.05 15.45 19.19
C VAL A 42 7.33 14.68 18.12
N GLU A 43 7.05 13.42 18.37
CA GLU A 43 6.23 12.59 17.50
C GLU A 43 4.78 12.68 17.96
N PHE A 44 3.93 13.30 17.16
CA PHE A 44 2.53 13.55 17.51
C PHE A 44 1.69 12.26 17.42
N PHE A 45 2.06 11.38 16.48
CA PHE A 45 1.49 10.04 16.31
C PHE A 45 2.64 9.04 16.22
N PRO A 46 2.96 8.34 17.30
CA PRO A 46 4.01 7.33 17.28
C PRO A 46 3.64 6.21 16.31
N ASP A 47 4.65 5.68 15.62
CA ASP A 47 4.51 4.53 14.72
C ASP A 47 4.10 3.31 15.56
N VAL A 48 2.82 2.96 15.52
CA VAL A 48 2.24 1.81 16.26
C VAL A 48 2.27 0.60 15.34
N GLU A 49 2.55 -0.56 15.89
CA GLU A 49 2.45 -1.81 15.13
C GLU A 49 1.02 -1.97 14.56
N PRO A 50 0.85 -2.16 13.25
CA PRO A 50 -0.46 -2.23 12.63
C PRO A 50 -1.17 -3.55 12.98
N ASP A 51 -2.48 -3.48 13.18
CA ASP A 51 -3.33 -4.66 13.37
C ASP A 51 -3.72 -5.32 12.05
N LEU A 52 -3.65 -4.57 10.95
CA LEU A 52 -4.05 -5.01 9.62
C LEU A 52 -2.95 -4.72 8.59
N ALA A 53 -2.76 -5.67 7.70
CA ALA A 53 -1.99 -5.47 6.48
C ALA A 53 -2.71 -6.05 5.27
N LYS A 54 -2.34 -5.59 4.10
CA LYS A 54 -2.91 -6.04 2.83
C LYS A 54 -1.79 -6.40 1.87
N ILE A 55 -1.82 -7.60 1.35
CA ILE A 55 -0.98 -8.03 0.25
C ILE A 55 -1.78 -7.82 -1.02
N VAL A 56 -1.24 -7.04 -1.94
CA VAL A 56 -1.88 -6.69 -3.21
C VAL A 56 -1.17 -7.42 -4.33
N VAL A 57 -1.94 -8.06 -5.19
CA VAL A 57 -1.42 -8.86 -6.30
C VAL A 57 -1.80 -8.20 -7.61
N PHE A 58 -0.79 -7.98 -8.46
CA PHE A 58 -0.93 -7.39 -9.77
C PHE A 58 -0.45 -8.38 -10.81
N ALA A 59 -1.15 -8.45 -11.93
CA ALA A 59 -0.70 -9.16 -13.11
C ALA A 59 -1.21 -8.44 -14.37
N ARG A 60 -0.37 -8.38 -15.39
CA ARG A 60 -0.73 -7.76 -16.65
C ARG A 60 -1.31 -8.78 -17.61
N GLY A 61 -2.34 -8.37 -18.31
CA GLY A 61 -2.97 -9.18 -19.37
C GLY A 61 -4.45 -9.37 -19.12
N ASN A 62 -5.11 -9.96 -20.12
CA ASN A 62 -6.53 -10.26 -20.06
C ASN A 62 -6.75 -11.63 -19.39
N LEU A 63 -6.55 -11.66 -18.08
CA LEU A 63 -6.72 -12.87 -17.29
C LEU A 63 -8.20 -13.15 -17.03
N SER A 64 -8.60 -14.40 -17.19
CA SER A 64 -9.91 -14.89 -16.73
C SER A 64 -10.03 -14.82 -15.20
N VAL A 65 -11.25 -14.92 -14.69
CA VAL A 65 -11.49 -14.93 -13.24
C VAL A 65 -10.78 -16.12 -12.57
N GLU A 66 -10.78 -17.26 -13.25
CA GLU A 66 -10.12 -18.48 -12.80
C GLU A 66 -8.60 -18.33 -12.73
N GLU A 67 -7.98 -17.70 -13.72
CA GLU A 67 -6.54 -17.43 -13.73
C GLU A 67 -6.15 -16.43 -12.63
N LYS A 68 -6.94 -15.37 -12.44
CA LYS A 68 -6.74 -14.42 -11.33
C LYS A 68 -6.81 -15.11 -9.99
N LYS A 69 -7.84 -15.95 -9.81
CA LYS A 69 -8.01 -16.76 -8.59
C LYS A 69 -6.80 -17.68 -8.36
N ASP A 70 -6.29 -18.35 -9.40
CA ASP A 70 -5.14 -19.25 -9.30
C ASP A 70 -3.89 -18.50 -8.81
N TYR A 71 -3.60 -17.32 -9.38
CA TYR A 71 -2.47 -16.52 -8.93
C TYR A 71 -2.61 -16.04 -7.48
N VAL A 72 -3.78 -15.54 -7.11
CA VAL A 72 -4.04 -15.10 -5.73
C VAL A 72 -3.94 -16.28 -4.77
N SER A 73 -4.47 -17.45 -5.13
CA SER A 73 -4.40 -18.66 -4.31
C SER A 73 -2.96 -19.19 -4.13
N ARG A 74 -2.09 -19.02 -5.11
CA ARG A 74 -0.66 -19.35 -4.96
C ARG A 74 0.02 -18.47 -3.91
N VAL A 75 -0.27 -17.18 -3.91
CA VAL A 75 0.24 -16.24 -2.89
C VAL A 75 -0.35 -16.59 -1.52
N GLU A 76 -1.65 -16.85 -1.44
CA GLU A 76 -2.35 -17.25 -0.22
C GLU A 76 -1.77 -18.53 0.38
N ASN A 77 -1.49 -19.54 -0.43
CA ASN A 77 -0.90 -20.81 0.04
C ASN A 77 0.48 -20.62 0.66
N ILE A 78 1.28 -19.68 0.15
CA ILE A 78 2.57 -19.31 0.77
C ILE A 78 2.33 -18.69 2.14
N ILE A 79 1.37 -17.77 2.25
CA ILE A 79 1.02 -17.11 3.52
C ILE A 79 0.47 -18.12 4.51
N LEU A 80 -0.41 -19.03 4.08
CA LEU A 80 -0.95 -20.10 4.92
C LEU A 80 0.14 -21.06 5.43
N LYS A 81 1.16 -21.33 4.62
CA LYS A 81 2.32 -22.11 5.06
C LYS A 81 3.08 -21.38 6.16
N LEU A 82 3.37 -20.10 6.00
CA LEU A 82 4.02 -19.28 7.03
C LEU A 82 3.16 -19.19 8.29
N GLN A 83 1.83 -19.07 8.14
CA GLN A 83 0.88 -19.09 9.25
C GLN A 83 0.92 -20.41 10.02
N SER A 84 1.00 -21.55 9.33
CA SER A 84 1.08 -22.87 9.99
C SER A 84 2.33 -23.05 10.84
N GLU A 85 3.42 -22.38 10.47
CA GLU A 85 4.69 -22.43 11.18
C GLU A 85 4.74 -21.50 12.40
N ARG A 86 4.10 -20.31 12.32
CA ARG A 86 4.32 -19.21 13.28
C ARG A 86 3.08 -18.64 13.95
N GLN A 87 1.89 -18.87 13.40
CA GLN A 87 0.59 -18.43 13.95
C GLN A 87 0.51 -16.90 14.24
N GLU A 88 1.01 -16.09 13.31
CA GLU A 88 1.10 -14.63 13.48
C GLU A 88 -0.16 -13.88 13.03
N PHE A 89 -1.12 -14.57 12.40
CA PHE A 89 -2.38 -13.98 11.92
C PHE A 89 -3.59 -14.58 12.65
N LYS A 90 -4.58 -13.73 12.97
CA LYS A 90 -5.91 -14.13 13.45
C LYS A 90 -6.77 -14.58 12.29
N ASN A 91 -6.83 -13.79 11.25
CA ASN A 91 -7.65 -14.01 10.07
C ASN A 91 -6.89 -13.67 8.78
N ILE A 92 -7.18 -14.41 7.73
CA ILE A 92 -6.66 -14.22 6.39
C ILE A 92 -7.85 -14.22 5.44
N TYR A 93 -8.03 -13.13 4.67
CA TYR A 93 -9.13 -12.97 3.71
C TYR A 93 -8.56 -12.73 2.33
N SER A 94 -8.92 -13.56 1.38
CA SER A 94 -8.49 -13.42 -0.02
C SER A 94 -9.63 -12.94 -0.89
N LEU A 95 -9.35 -11.97 -1.73
CA LEU A 95 -10.24 -11.44 -2.74
C LEU A 95 -9.58 -11.53 -4.10
N SER A 96 -10.22 -12.16 -5.06
CA SER A 96 -9.76 -12.23 -6.46
C SER A 96 -10.82 -11.65 -7.40
N GLY A 97 -10.39 -10.93 -8.44
CA GLY A 97 -11.28 -10.33 -9.41
C GLY A 97 -11.05 -8.84 -9.63
N ASN A 98 -11.88 -8.23 -10.46
CA ASN A 98 -11.87 -6.79 -10.68
C ASN A 98 -12.63 -6.13 -9.52
N VAL A 99 -11.93 -5.48 -8.62
CA VAL A 99 -12.57 -4.55 -7.69
C VAL A 99 -12.76 -3.24 -8.43
N SER A 100 -13.90 -3.13 -9.11
CA SER A 100 -14.38 -1.85 -9.60
C SER A 100 -14.80 -1.00 -8.40
N GLU A 101 -14.47 0.26 -8.43
CA GLU A 101 -15.11 1.40 -7.77
C GLU A 101 -14.50 1.98 -6.49
N GLN A 102 -13.54 1.40 -5.81
CA GLN A 102 -13.11 2.03 -4.54
C GLN A 102 -11.61 2.28 -4.38
N SER A 103 -10.80 2.10 -5.38
CA SER A 103 -9.39 2.42 -5.20
C SER A 103 -8.74 2.87 -6.51
N GLU A 104 -7.77 3.72 -6.37
CA GLU A 104 -6.70 4.01 -7.33
C GLU A 104 -5.95 2.73 -7.78
N ALA A 105 -6.68 1.61 -7.88
CA ALA A 105 -6.14 0.34 -8.28
C ALA A 105 -5.74 0.42 -9.76
N SER A 106 -4.48 0.16 -10.01
CA SER A 106 -3.93 -0.03 -11.35
C SER A 106 -4.81 -1.02 -12.14
N GLU A 107 -4.94 -0.81 -13.45
CA GLU A 107 -5.64 -1.74 -14.37
C GLU A 107 -5.14 -3.19 -14.25
N ASP A 108 -3.92 -3.37 -13.75
CA ASP A 108 -3.25 -4.65 -13.54
C ASP A 108 -3.60 -5.34 -12.20
N PHE A 109 -4.48 -4.76 -11.38
CA PHE A 109 -4.91 -5.37 -10.13
C PHE A 109 -5.71 -6.64 -10.39
N ILE A 110 -5.31 -7.76 -9.75
CA ILE A 110 -5.99 -9.06 -9.89
C ILE A 110 -6.58 -9.59 -8.59
N GLY A 111 -6.13 -9.08 -7.46
CA GLY A 111 -6.67 -9.45 -6.16
C GLY A 111 -5.84 -8.97 -4.99
N SER A 112 -6.34 -9.24 -3.81
CA SER A 112 -5.66 -8.88 -2.56
C SER A 112 -5.93 -9.89 -1.45
N ILE A 113 -5.01 -9.98 -0.52
CA ILE A 113 -5.09 -10.80 0.68
C ILE A 113 -4.96 -9.86 1.88
N SER A 114 -6.02 -9.77 2.66
CA SER A 114 -6.04 -8.99 3.89
C SER A 114 -5.62 -9.88 5.05
N LEU A 115 -4.70 -9.40 5.84
CA LEU A 115 -4.08 -10.09 6.96
C LEU A 115 -4.44 -9.34 8.24
N GLU A 116 -5.14 -10.02 9.14
CA GLU A 116 -5.36 -9.53 10.49
C GLU A 116 -4.34 -10.18 11.41
N TYR A 117 -3.50 -9.38 12.02
CA TYR A 117 -2.45 -9.85 12.89
C TYR A 117 -2.96 -10.31 14.27
N THR A 118 -2.22 -11.21 14.90
CA THR A 118 -2.36 -11.47 16.34
C THR A 118 -1.87 -10.25 17.15
N ASP A 119 -2.10 -10.26 18.47
CA ASP A 119 -1.67 -9.19 19.35
C ASP A 119 -0.17 -8.92 19.18
N TRP A 120 0.21 -7.65 19.19
CA TRP A 120 1.57 -7.19 18.85
C TRP A 120 2.68 -7.80 19.72
N ASP A 121 2.37 -8.17 20.96
CA ASP A 121 3.27 -8.81 21.91
C ASP A 121 3.50 -10.31 21.68
N LYS A 122 2.65 -10.92 20.83
CA LYS A 122 2.69 -12.36 20.51
C LYS A 122 3.22 -12.69 19.12
N ARG A 123 3.64 -11.67 18.36
CA ARG A 123 4.13 -11.81 17.00
C ARG A 123 5.41 -11.01 16.77
N ARG A 124 6.07 -11.28 15.68
CA ARG A 124 7.17 -10.44 15.19
C ARG A 124 6.62 -9.09 14.67
N LYS A 125 7.53 -8.14 14.47
CA LYS A 125 7.17 -6.85 13.86
C LYS A 125 6.58 -7.05 12.46
N SER A 126 5.52 -6.29 12.13
CA SER A 126 4.83 -6.36 10.84
C SER A 126 5.79 -6.25 9.65
N LYS A 127 6.76 -5.34 9.72
CA LYS A 127 7.78 -5.13 8.68
C LYS A 127 8.59 -6.40 8.39
N VAL A 128 8.91 -7.20 9.40
CA VAL A 128 9.66 -8.45 9.24
C VAL A 128 8.79 -9.52 8.59
N ILE A 129 7.54 -9.63 9.03
CA ILE A 129 6.57 -10.59 8.48
C ILE A 129 6.29 -10.28 7.01
N LEU A 130 6.04 -9.02 6.68
CA LEU A 130 5.76 -8.59 5.30
C LEU A 130 6.98 -8.78 4.38
N ALA A 131 8.19 -8.49 4.87
CA ALA A 131 9.40 -8.72 4.10
C ALA A 131 9.60 -10.22 3.78
N GLU A 132 9.29 -11.11 4.71
CA GLU A 132 9.35 -12.55 4.50
C GLU A 132 8.32 -13.01 3.45
N ILE A 133 7.09 -12.50 3.51
CA ILE A 133 6.04 -12.79 2.52
C ILE A 133 6.47 -12.32 1.14
N LEU A 134 6.97 -11.09 1.01
CA LEU A 134 7.42 -10.54 -0.26
C LEU A 134 8.59 -11.36 -0.86
N GLU A 135 9.55 -11.76 -0.04
CA GLU A 135 10.65 -12.59 -0.51
C GLU A 135 10.20 -13.99 -0.93
N ALA A 136 9.28 -14.62 -0.17
CA ALA A 136 8.73 -15.93 -0.50
C ALA A 136 7.86 -15.91 -1.78
N THR A 137 7.23 -14.78 -2.09
CA THR A 137 6.37 -14.63 -3.28
C THR A 137 7.13 -14.15 -4.52
N LYS A 138 8.37 -13.69 -4.40
CA LYS A 138 9.20 -13.11 -5.46
C LYS A 138 9.41 -14.03 -6.67
N ASN A 139 9.42 -15.34 -6.43
CA ASN A 139 9.65 -16.35 -7.45
C ASN A 139 8.39 -16.75 -8.24
N ILE A 140 7.24 -16.15 -7.97
CA ILE A 140 6.03 -16.41 -8.75
C ILE A 140 6.08 -15.57 -10.02
N ASN A 141 6.34 -16.24 -11.15
CA ASN A 141 6.43 -15.56 -12.43
C ASN A 141 5.06 -15.02 -12.89
N GLY A 142 5.07 -13.86 -13.54
CA GLY A 142 3.87 -13.27 -14.15
C GLY A 142 3.06 -12.36 -13.22
N ILE A 143 3.42 -12.24 -11.95
CA ILE A 143 2.77 -11.35 -11.00
C ILE A 143 3.76 -10.41 -10.32
N LYS A 144 3.23 -9.30 -9.80
CA LYS A 144 3.90 -8.38 -8.88
C LYS A 144 3.11 -8.39 -7.58
N VAL A 145 3.81 -8.57 -6.46
CA VAL A 145 3.20 -8.58 -5.13
C VAL A 145 3.70 -7.37 -4.34
N GLU A 146 2.79 -6.64 -3.74
CA GLU A 146 3.07 -5.49 -2.86
C GLU A 146 2.43 -5.69 -1.50
N SER A 147 3.07 -5.19 -0.47
CA SER A 147 2.50 -5.16 0.88
C SER A 147 2.09 -3.74 1.25
N ARG A 148 0.92 -3.58 1.84
CA ARG A 148 0.41 -2.31 2.37
C ARG A 148 0.05 -2.50 3.83
N GLU A 149 0.64 -1.70 4.70
CA GLU A 149 0.27 -1.63 6.11
C GLU A 149 -0.85 -0.60 6.28
N GLN A 150 -1.86 -0.97 7.03
CA GLN A 150 -2.89 0.00 7.44
C GLN A 150 -2.36 0.74 8.66
N GLN A 151 -1.89 1.95 8.48
CA GLN A 151 -1.51 2.83 9.58
C GLN A 151 -2.77 3.45 10.18
N GLY A 152 -2.92 3.33 11.50
CA GLY A 152 -3.97 4.04 12.23
C GLY A 152 -3.55 5.48 12.49
N GLY A 153 -4.39 6.45 12.14
CA GLY A 153 -4.16 7.87 12.44
C GLY A 153 -4.73 8.81 11.38
N PRO A 154 -4.89 10.11 11.69
CA PRO A 154 -5.23 11.12 10.70
C PRO A 154 -4.02 11.35 9.78
N GLY A 155 -4.09 10.87 8.56
CA GLY A 155 -3.03 10.95 7.56
C GLY A 155 -2.80 9.61 6.87
N GLU A 156 -3.89 8.96 6.43
CA GLU A 156 -3.79 7.78 5.58
C GLU A 156 -2.97 8.10 4.32
N GLY A 157 -1.84 7.44 4.17
CA GLY A 157 -0.99 7.56 2.99
C GLY A 157 0.50 7.61 3.30
N LYS A 158 1.29 7.45 2.26
CA LYS A 158 2.75 7.54 2.36
C LYS A 158 3.16 9.01 2.64
N PRO A 159 4.13 9.25 3.55
CA PRO A 159 4.59 10.61 3.87
C PRO A 159 5.24 11.33 2.67
N ILE A 160 5.73 10.57 1.70
CA ILE A 160 6.29 11.09 0.45
C ILE A 160 5.48 10.53 -0.71
N ASN A 161 4.83 11.41 -1.45
CA ASN A 161 4.08 11.06 -2.64
C ASN A 161 4.62 11.89 -3.84
N ILE A 162 5.18 11.20 -4.84
CA ILE A 162 5.75 11.82 -6.02
C ILE A 162 4.86 11.52 -7.22
N LYS A 163 4.28 12.56 -7.82
CA LYS A 163 3.45 12.44 -9.02
C LYS A 163 4.26 12.85 -10.25
N LEU A 164 4.46 11.91 -11.17
CA LEU A 164 5.00 12.19 -12.50
C LEU A 164 3.85 12.42 -13.48
N THR A 165 3.98 13.45 -14.32
CA THR A 165 2.99 13.78 -15.34
C THR A 165 3.68 14.05 -16.66
N SER A 166 3.20 13.45 -17.75
CA SER A 166 3.70 13.67 -19.10
C SER A 166 2.63 13.33 -20.12
N GLU A 167 2.57 14.04 -21.22
CA GLU A 167 1.73 13.70 -22.38
C GLU A 167 2.27 12.48 -23.15
N ASN A 168 3.58 12.21 -23.02
CA ASN A 168 4.22 11.07 -23.64
C ASN A 168 4.23 9.86 -22.67
N LYS A 169 3.31 8.92 -22.88
CA LYS A 169 3.16 7.71 -22.05
C LYS A 169 4.45 6.87 -21.98
N LYS A 170 5.18 6.71 -23.11
CA LYS A 170 6.43 5.91 -23.14
C LYS A 170 7.51 6.56 -22.30
N LEU A 171 7.66 7.88 -22.41
CA LEU A 171 8.61 8.64 -21.61
C LEU A 171 8.25 8.55 -20.12
N LEU A 172 6.96 8.72 -19.79
CA LEU A 172 6.46 8.65 -18.42
C LEU A 172 6.83 7.32 -17.76
N ILE A 173 6.58 6.20 -18.43
CA ILE A 173 6.92 4.86 -17.94
C ILE A 173 8.44 4.71 -17.76
N THR A 174 9.22 5.13 -18.75
CA THR A 174 10.68 5.03 -18.70
C THR A 174 11.28 5.79 -17.54
N GLU A 175 10.85 7.03 -17.34
CA GLU A 175 11.34 7.87 -16.23
C GLU A 175 10.77 7.41 -14.88
N GLY A 176 9.55 6.88 -14.84
CA GLY A 176 8.97 6.25 -13.66
C GLY A 176 9.79 5.05 -13.18
N ILE A 177 10.21 4.17 -14.09
CA ILE A 177 11.07 3.02 -13.77
C ILE A 177 12.42 3.49 -13.22
N LYS A 178 13.02 4.53 -13.79
CA LYS A 178 14.28 5.10 -13.30
C LYS A 178 14.13 5.68 -11.90
N LEU A 179 13.05 6.44 -11.68
CA LEU A 179 12.76 7.03 -10.37
C LEU A 179 12.54 5.95 -9.32
N LYS A 180 11.71 4.93 -9.64
CA LYS A 180 11.51 3.78 -8.76
C LYS A 180 12.83 3.12 -8.38
N LYS A 181 13.66 2.79 -9.34
CA LYS A 181 14.98 2.18 -9.10
C LYS A 181 15.89 3.06 -8.23
N PHE A 182 15.82 4.38 -8.40
CA PHE A 182 16.54 5.31 -7.54
C PHE A 182 16.02 5.27 -6.11
N MET A 183 14.69 5.29 -5.93
CA MET A 183 14.06 5.25 -4.61
C MET A 183 14.29 3.92 -3.90
N ASP A 184 14.20 2.80 -4.59
CA ASP A 184 14.45 1.45 -4.05
C ASP A 184 15.89 1.30 -3.51
N ASN A 185 16.85 1.99 -4.13
CA ASN A 185 18.25 1.99 -3.70
C ASN A 185 18.59 3.07 -2.65
N TYR A 186 17.64 3.93 -2.28
CA TYR A 186 17.92 5.00 -1.33
C TYR A 186 17.77 4.49 0.11
N PRO A 187 18.85 4.49 0.95
CA PRO A 187 18.89 3.79 2.22
C PRO A 187 17.86 4.26 3.28
N LYS A 188 17.32 5.47 3.11
CA LYS A 188 16.36 6.06 4.06
C LYS A 188 14.91 5.90 3.63
N LEU A 189 14.65 5.33 2.46
CA LEU A 189 13.30 5.04 1.98
C LEU A 189 12.99 3.56 2.19
N MET A 190 11.82 3.28 2.73
CA MET A 190 11.31 1.94 2.93
C MET A 190 9.90 1.84 2.35
N ASN A 191 9.49 0.64 1.93
CA ASN A 191 8.17 0.36 1.39
C ASN A 191 7.81 1.28 0.21
N VAL A 192 8.70 1.34 -0.79
CA VAL A 192 8.46 2.11 -2.02
C VAL A 192 7.39 1.39 -2.84
N GLU A 193 6.29 2.09 -3.08
CA GLU A 193 5.18 1.63 -3.93
C GLU A 193 5.14 2.45 -5.21
N ASP A 194 4.65 1.86 -6.27
CA ASP A 194 4.44 2.53 -7.55
C ASP A 194 3.15 2.04 -8.22
N ASN A 195 2.64 2.83 -9.12
CA ASN A 195 1.53 2.48 -10.01
C ASN A 195 1.96 2.31 -11.47
N LEU A 196 3.23 1.93 -11.68
CA LEU A 196 3.71 1.55 -13.00
C LEU A 196 3.00 0.28 -13.48
N PRO A 197 2.77 0.14 -14.78
CA PRO A 197 2.19 -1.07 -15.33
C PRO A 197 3.01 -2.31 -14.92
N ALA A 198 2.32 -3.38 -14.52
CA ALA A 198 2.98 -4.63 -14.19
C ALA A 198 3.70 -5.21 -15.44
N PRO A 199 4.80 -5.97 -15.27
CA PRO A 199 5.47 -6.60 -16.39
C PRO A 199 4.54 -7.59 -17.10
N GLY A 200 4.40 -7.49 -18.42
CA GLY A 200 3.52 -8.34 -19.20
C GLY A 200 3.57 -8.04 -20.70
N ILE A 201 2.85 -8.83 -21.48
CA ILE A 201 2.73 -8.67 -22.93
C ILE A 201 1.50 -7.82 -23.22
N GLU A 202 1.68 -6.72 -23.95
CA GLU A 202 0.62 -5.85 -24.41
C GLU A 202 0.48 -6.00 -25.94
N TRP A 203 -0.75 -6.24 -26.41
CA TRP A 203 -1.05 -6.25 -27.82
C TRP A 203 -1.56 -4.88 -28.25
N GLU A 204 -0.78 -4.18 -29.08
CA GLU A 204 -1.19 -2.91 -29.69
C GLU A 204 -1.80 -3.19 -31.08
N ILE A 205 -3.08 -2.89 -31.23
CA ILE A 205 -3.79 -3.10 -32.50
C ILE A 205 -3.89 -1.77 -33.24
N ASN A 206 -3.11 -1.62 -34.30
CA ASN A 206 -3.12 -0.46 -35.16
C ASN A 206 -4.09 -0.68 -36.32
N VAL A 207 -5.15 0.14 -36.36
CA VAL A 207 -6.17 0.08 -37.41
C VAL A 207 -5.92 1.13 -38.48
N ASP A 208 -5.70 0.68 -39.74
CA ASP A 208 -5.69 1.57 -40.89
C ASP A 208 -7.11 2.03 -41.19
N ARG A 209 -7.45 3.27 -40.82
CA ARG A 209 -8.78 3.86 -40.98
C ARG A 209 -9.21 3.96 -42.44
N LYS A 210 -8.26 4.21 -43.37
CA LYS A 210 -8.57 4.33 -44.79
C LYS A 210 -8.97 2.98 -45.40
N GLN A 211 -8.26 1.93 -44.99
CA GLN A 211 -8.62 0.56 -45.45
C GLN A 211 -9.92 0.09 -44.81
N ALA A 212 -10.08 0.29 -43.50
CA ALA A 212 -11.31 -0.07 -42.80
C ALA A 212 -12.55 0.57 -43.41
N SER A 213 -12.50 1.85 -43.77
CA SER A 213 -13.61 2.56 -44.44
C SER A 213 -13.98 1.98 -45.78
N LYS A 214 -13.03 1.45 -46.58
CA LYS A 214 -13.32 0.80 -47.87
C LYS A 214 -14.18 -0.46 -47.73
N PHE A 215 -14.09 -1.12 -46.57
CA PHE A 215 -14.87 -2.31 -46.24
C PHE A 215 -16.11 -2.00 -45.40
N GLY A 216 -16.47 -0.72 -45.27
CA GLY A 216 -17.61 -0.30 -44.45
C GLY A 216 -17.42 -0.50 -42.93
N ALA A 217 -16.20 -0.81 -42.49
CA ALA A 217 -15.88 -0.99 -41.09
C ALA A 217 -15.49 0.34 -40.46
N ASN A 218 -16.03 0.65 -39.27
CA ASN A 218 -15.61 1.78 -38.44
C ASN A 218 -14.82 1.29 -37.24
N ILE A 219 -14.12 2.23 -36.57
CA ILE A 219 -13.29 1.89 -35.41
C ILE A 219 -14.10 1.28 -34.28
N THR A 220 -15.35 1.72 -34.10
CA THR A 220 -16.22 1.22 -33.02
C THR A 220 -16.61 -0.25 -33.28
N SER A 221 -16.98 -0.60 -34.54
CA SER A 221 -17.29 -1.99 -34.90
C SER A 221 -16.08 -2.91 -34.75
N ILE A 222 -14.89 -2.46 -35.20
CA ILE A 222 -13.64 -3.22 -35.02
C ILE A 222 -13.34 -3.39 -33.50
N GLY A 223 -13.48 -2.34 -32.73
CA GLY A 223 -13.27 -2.41 -31.28
C GLY A 223 -14.25 -3.36 -30.58
N ASN A 224 -15.51 -3.38 -31.01
CA ASN A 224 -16.50 -4.32 -30.47
C ASN A 224 -16.19 -5.78 -30.83
N VAL A 225 -15.73 -6.06 -32.06
CA VAL A 225 -15.30 -7.41 -32.46
C VAL A 225 -14.08 -7.86 -31.63
N ILE A 226 -13.12 -6.97 -31.40
CA ILE A 226 -11.95 -7.27 -30.56
C ILE A 226 -12.40 -7.54 -29.12
N LYS A 227 -13.29 -6.70 -28.56
CA LYS A 227 -13.85 -6.93 -27.22
C LYS A 227 -14.59 -8.26 -27.12
N LEU A 228 -15.38 -8.60 -28.15
CA LEU A 228 -16.09 -9.87 -28.20
C LEU A 228 -15.12 -11.06 -28.17
N ALA A 229 -14.02 -10.98 -28.93
CA ALA A 229 -13.03 -12.04 -29.02
C ALA A 229 -12.11 -12.14 -27.80
N THR A 230 -11.99 -11.07 -26.99
CA THR A 230 -11.08 -11.02 -25.83
C THR A 230 -11.85 -11.10 -24.51
N ASN A 231 -12.58 -10.05 -24.17
CA ASN A 231 -13.23 -9.88 -22.85
C ASN A 231 -14.71 -10.22 -22.84
N GLY A 232 -15.30 -10.44 -24.03
CA GLY A 232 -16.73 -10.46 -24.23
C GLY A 232 -17.33 -9.04 -24.35
N LEU A 233 -18.50 -8.97 -24.94
CA LEU A 233 -19.24 -7.73 -25.11
C LEU A 233 -20.37 -7.66 -24.09
N LYS A 234 -20.37 -6.64 -23.22
CA LYS A 234 -21.47 -6.42 -22.29
C LYS A 234 -22.73 -6.03 -23.05
N LEU A 235 -23.76 -6.86 -23.01
CA LEU A 235 -25.06 -6.64 -23.68
C LEU A 235 -26.01 -5.82 -22.80
N GLY A 236 -25.91 -5.96 -21.49
CA GLY A 236 -26.79 -5.30 -20.54
C GLY A 236 -26.59 -5.83 -19.13
N GLU A 237 -27.55 -5.50 -18.27
CA GLU A 237 -27.60 -5.97 -16.90
C GLU A 237 -28.96 -6.62 -16.64
N TYR A 238 -28.94 -7.77 -15.99
CA TYR A 238 -30.12 -8.44 -15.48
C TYR A 238 -30.19 -8.26 -13.98
N ARG A 239 -31.28 -7.80 -13.46
CA ARG A 239 -31.56 -7.69 -12.03
C ARG A 239 -32.59 -8.75 -11.65
N PRO A 240 -32.19 -9.77 -10.88
CA PRO A 240 -33.11 -10.78 -10.35
C PRO A 240 -34.10 -10.14 -9.38
N ASP A 241 -35.33 -10.68 -9.30
CA ASP A 241 -36.36 -10.19 -8.37
C ASP A 241 -36.02 -10.47 -6.89
N ASP A 242 -35.10 -11.40 -6.64
CA ASP A 242 -34.67 -11.85 -5.33
C ASP A 242 -33.33 -11.21 -4.88
N SER A 243 -32.75 -10.33 -5.67
CA SER A 243 -31.47 -9.68 -5.37
C SER A 243 -31.50 -8.18 -5.66
N ASN A 244 -30.77 -7.43 -4.81
CA ASN A 244 -30.53 -6.00 -5.05
C ASN A 244 -29.36 -5.74 -5.98
N GLU A 245 -28.61 -6.78 -6.36
CA GLU A 245 -27.44 -6.66 -7.24
C GLU A 245 -27.83 -6.96 -8.70
N SER A 246 -27.32 -6.17 -9.63
CA SER A 246 -27.47 -6.41 -11.06
C SER A 246 -26.32 -7.31 -11.57
N ILE A 247 -26.69 -8.30 -12.36
CA ILE A 247 -25.75 -9.26 -12.98
C ILE A 247 -25.46 -8.78 -14.41
N PRO A 248 -24.20 -8.44 -14.75
CA PRO A 248 -23.86 -8.05 -16.12
C PRO A 248 -23.91 -9.25 -17.06
N LEU A 249 -24.60 -9.10 -18.20
CA LEU A 249 -24.70 -10.09 -19.26
C LEU A 249 -23.63 -9.85 -20.30
N TYR A 250 -22.77 -10.84 -20.55
CA TYR A 250 -21.71 -10.79 -21.55
C TYR A 250 -21.98 -11.79 -22.69
N LEU A 251 -21.79 -11.33 -23.92
CA LEU A 251 -21.64 -12.18 -25.09
C LEU A 251 -20.15 -12.54 -25.23
N ARG A 252 -19.85 -13.83 -25.35
CA ARG A 252 -18.51 -14.38 -25.57
C ARG A 252 -18.55 -15.39 -26.70
#